data_2ab1e13562ae384a9061c37b629b1b7d
#
_entry.id   2ab1e13562ae384a9061c37b629b1b7d
#
_cell.length_a   1.000
_cell.length_b   1.000
_cell.length_c   1.000
_cell.angle_alpha   90.00
_cell.angle_beta   90.00
_cell.angle_gamma   90.00
#
_symmetry.space_group_name_H-M   'P 1'
#
loop_
_entity.id
_entity.type
_entity.pdbx_description
1 polymer ?
#
loop_
_entity_poly.entity_id
_entity_poly.type
_entity_poly.pdbx_seq_one_letter_code
_entity_poly.pdbx_strand_id
1 'polypeptide(L)'
;MDGGSRDQVNQAWNDAIIKGSTPEQLFALKKSLEVFSPAAHDEVRAGGHPTDWYDLSRRVAAYDLNAVAHDITAPTLVTWYEADASFKDQPMDLYALLTRARRRDLVRFTAADGAQYHCGPMAPQVANEAILDWLDDVFGR
;
A
#
# COMPACT_ATOMS: atom_id res chain seq x y z
N MET A 1 -13.78 2.24 -16.05
CA MET A 1 -13.12 1.06 -16.65
C MET A 1 -14.19 0.24 -17.33
N ASP A 2 -14.37 0.47 -18.61
CA ASP A 2 -15.31 -0.28 -19.45
C ASP A 2 -14.74 -1.65 -19.74
N GLY A 3 -15.47 -2.63 -19.33
CA GLY A 3 -15.20 -3.98 -19.12
C GLY A 3 -14.88 -4.80 -20.35
N GLY A 4 -13.68 -5.27 -20.41
CA GLY A 4 -13.49 -6.62 -20.91
C GLY A 4 -14.33 -7.59 -20.06
N SER A 5 -14.82 -8.68 -20.64
CA SER A 5 -15.52 -9.69 -19.85
C SER A 5 -14.61 -10.16 -18.70
N ARG A 6 -15.21 -10.61 -17.58
CA ARG A 6 -14.46 -11.17 -16.44
C ARG A 6 -13.37 -12.14 -16.89
N ASP A 7 -13.70 -12.98 -17.86
CA ASP A 7 -12.76 -13.98 -18.39
C ASP A 7 -11.58 -13.34 -19.14
N GLN A 8 -11.81 -12.27 -19.90
CA GLN A 8 -10.73 -11.55 -20.59
C GLN A 8 -9.77 -10.89 -19.59
N VAL A 9 -10.30 -10.29 -18.52
CA VAL A 9 -9.48 -9.70 -17.47
C VAL A 9 -8.66 -10.80 -16.77
N ASN A 10 -9.31 -11.89 -16.38
CA ASN A 10 -8.64 -13.03 -15.73
C ASN A 10 -7.55 -13.62 -16.61
N GLN A 11 -7.81 -13.81 -17.90
CA GLN A 11 -6.83 -14.31 -18.86
C GLN A 11 -5.63 -13.38 -19.00
N ALA A 12 -5.89 -12.08 -19.18
CA ALA A 12 -4.81 -11.09 -19.33
C ALA A 12 -3.91 -11.01 -18.09
N TRP A 13 -4.50 -11.04 -16.90
CA TRP A 13 -3.75 -11.03 -15.64
C TRP A 13 -2.96 -12.32 -15.42
N ASN A 14 -3.56 -13.48 -15.70
CA ASN A 14 -2.85 -14.75 -15.62
C ASN A 14 -1.63 -14.76 -16.54
N ASP A 15 -1.80 -14.34 -17.77
CA ASP A 15 -0.70 -14.27 -18.73
C ASP A 15 0.41 -13.29 -18.29
N ALA A 16 0.03 -12.09 -17.83
CA ALA A 16 1.00 -11.09 -17.40
C ALA A 16 1.76 -11.53 -16.13
N ILE A 17 1.05 -12.06 -15.15
CA ILE A 17 1.63 -12.38 -13.84
C ILE A 17 2.41 -13.70 -13.90
N ILE A 18 1.83 -14.75 -14.47
CA ILE A 18 2.45 -16.07 -14.47
C ILE A 18 3.68 -16.12 -15.39
N LYS A 19 3.58 -15.47 -16.57
CA LYS A 19 4.66 -15.48 -17.56
C LYS A 19 5.70 -14.39 -17.37
N GLY A 20 5.34 -13.30 -16.69
CA GLY A 20 6.18 -12.10 -16.60
C GLY A 20 6.81 -11.82 -15.25
N SER A 21 6.43 -12.52 -14.18
CA SER A 21 6.91 -12.21 -12.83
C SER A 21 8.16 -12.98 -12.44
N THR A 22 9.09 -12.29 -11.77
CA THR A 22 10.21 -12.95 -11.08
C THR A 22 9.71 -13.69 -9.83
N PRO A 23 10.51 -14.63 -9.27
CA PRO A 23 10.17 -15.29 -8.00
C PRO A 23 9.88 -14.29 -6.86
N GLU A 24 10.61 -13.17 -6.79
CA GLU A 24 10.42 -12.13 -5.78
C GLU A 24 9.09 -11.40 -5.97
N GLN A 25 8.72 -11.09 -7.21
CA GLN A 25 7.43 -10.47 -7.53
C GLN A 25 6.27 -11.40 -7.20
N LEU A 26 6.39 -12.70 -7.51
CA LEU A 26 5.40 -13.70 -7.13
C LEU A 26 5.29 -13.84 -5.60
N PHE A 27 6.40 -13.77 -4.87
CA PHE A 27 6.39 -13.79 -3.41
C PHE A 27 5.64 -12.57 -2.84
N ALA A 28 5.94 -11.37 -3.33
CA ALA A 28 5.26 -10.15 -2.90
C ALA A 28 3.75 -10.20 -3.20
N LEU A 29 3.38 -10.69 -4.38
CA LEU A 29 1.99 -10.90 -4.75
C LEU A 29 1.29 -11.88 -3.79
N LYS A 30 1.92 -13.02 -3.49
CA LYS A 30 1.39 -14.01 -2.54
C LYS A 30 1.09 -13.38 -1.18
N LYS A 31 2.00 -12.54 -0.68
CA LYS A 31 1.81 -11.81 0.58
C LYS A 31 0.65 -10.83 0.52
N SER A 32 0.49 -10.12 -0.58
CA SER A 32 -0.65 -9.22 -0.78
C SER A 32 -1.98 -9.98 -0.80
N LEU A 33 -2.03 -11.16 -1.40
CA LEU A 33 -3.23 -11.98 -1.48
C LEU A 33 -3.74 -12.46 -0.11
N GLU A 34 -2.84 -12.66 0.87
CA GLU A 34 -3.20 -13.02 2.25
C GLU A 34 -4.18 -12.01 2.87
N VAL A 35 -4.07 -10.73 2.49
CA VAL A 35 -4.92 -9.66 3.04
C VAL A 35 -6.26 -9.57 2.30
N PHE A 36 -6.25 -9.73 0.97
CA PHE A 36 -7.42 -9.39 0.15
C PHE A 36 -8.31 -10.58 -0.21
N SER A 37 -7.79 -11.81 -0.20
CA SER A 37 -8.54 -13.00 -0.57
C SER A 37 -7.97 -14.28 0.05
N PRO A 38 -8.54 -14.77 1.16
CA PRO A 38 -8.15 -16.06 1.72
C PRO A 38 -8.22 -17.22 0.70
N ALA A 39 -9.23 -17.22 -0.17
CA ALA A 39 -9.37 -18.27 -1.21
C ALA A 39 -8.21 -18.22 -2.21
N ALA A 40 -7.83 -17.03 -2.70
CA ALA A 40 -6.69 -16.88 -3.59
C ALA A 40 -5.37 -17.24 -2.89
N HIS A 41 -5.23 -16.94 -1.60
CA HIS A 41 -4.09 -17.34 -0.80
C HIS A 41 -3.99 -18.87 -0.69
N ASP A 42 -5.09 -19.57 -0.45
CA ASP A 42 -5.13 -21.03 -0.33
C ASP A 42 -4.78 -21.70 -1.68
N GLU A 43 -5.29 -21.17 -2.82
CA GLU A 43 -4.89 -21.64 -4.15
C GLU A 43 -3.38 -21.52 -4.37
N VAL A 44 -2.82 -20.36 -4.00
CA VAL A 44 -1.38 -20.11 -4.13
C VAL A 44 -0.56 -21.02 -3.22
N ARG A 45 -1.00 -21.25 -1.97
CA ARG A 45 -0.33 -22.17 -1.04
C ARG A 45 -0.34 -23.63 -1.54
N ALA A 46 -1.39 -24.01 -2.24
CA ALA A 46 -1.48 -25.31 -2.88
C ALA A 46 -0.60 -25.45 -4.15
N GLY A 47 0.19 -24.43 -4.49
CA GLY A 47 1.04 -24.38 -5.68
C GLY A 47 0.33 -23.96 -6.96
N GLY A 48 -0.93 -23.54 -6.84
CA GLY A 48 -1.71 -22.97 -7.94
C GLY A 48 -1.53 -21.46 -8.09
N HIS A 49 -2.37 -20.89 -8.94
CA HIS A 49 -2.47 -19.45 -9.16
C HIS A 49 -3.93 -19.01 -8.98
N PRO A 50 -4.18 -17.79 -8.47
CA PRO A 50 -5.53 -17.28 -8.40
C PRO A 50 -6.19 -17.30 -9.78
N THR A 51 -7.42 -17.77 -9.82
CA THR A 51 -8.19 -17.87 -11.06
C THR A 51 -9.12 -16.68 -11.26
N ASP A 52 -9.41 -15.93 -10.19
CA ASP A 52 -10.32 -14.79 -10.22
C ASP A 52 -9.65 -13.45 -9.90
N TRP A 53 -8.80 -13.00 -10.81
CA TRP A 53 -8.14 -11.71 -10.75
C TRP A 53 -9.11 -10.54 -10.83
N TYR A 54 -10.22 -10.70 -11.54
CA TYR A 54 -11.22 -9.65 -11.67
C TYR A 54 -11.84 -9.29 -10.32
N ASP A 55 -12.25 -10.28 -9.55
CA ASP A 55 -12.84 -10.07 -8.23
C ASP A 55 -11.79 -9.55 -7.23
N LEU A 56 -10.59 -10.09 -7.29
CA LEU A 56 -9.46 -9.63 -6.47
C LEU A 56 -9.15 -8.16 -6.74
N SER A 57 -9.03 -7.76 -8.00
CA SER A 57 -8.76 -6.37 -8.39
C SER A 57 -9.85 -5.42 -7.91
N ARG A 58 -11.12 -5.83 -7.97
CA ARG A 58 -12.23 -5.04 -7.44
C ARG A 58 -12.16 -4.88 -5.91
N ARG A 59 -11.77 -5.91 -5.19
CA ARG A 59 -11.57 -5.83 -3.74
C ARG A 59 -10.45 -4.88 -3.38
N VAL A 60 -9.32 -4.98 -4.07
CA VAL A 60 -8.18 -4.06 -3.88
C VAL A 60 -8.61 -2.62 -4.18
N ALA A 61 -9.32 -2.38 -5.28
CA ALA A 61 -9.79 -1.06 -5.66
C ALA A 61 -10.82 -0.47 -4.67
N ALA A 62 -11.46 -1.30 -3.84
CA ALA A 62 -12.37 -0.82 -2.79
C ALA A 62 -11.63 -0.22 -1.58
N TYR A 63 -10.32 -0.45 -1.45
CA TYR A 63 -9.46 0.21 -0.45
C TYR A 63 -9.02 1.58 -0.96
N ASP A 64 -9.98 2.46 -1.18
CA ASP A 64 -9.77 3.83 -1.65
C ASP A 64 -10.15 4.82 -0.55
N LEU A 65 -9.19 5.62 -0.09
CA LEU A 65 -9.38 6.64 0.92
C LEU A 65 -9.88 7.98 0.35
N ASN A 66 -9.85 8.17 -0.97
CA ASN A 66 -10.18 9.46 -1.59
C ASN A 66 -11.56 9.99 -1.18
N ALA A 67 -12.54 9.08 -1.07
CA ALA A 67 -13.91 9.46 -0.73
C ALA A 67 -14.11 9.78 0.76
N VAL A 68 -13.23 9.33 1.66
CA VAL A 68 -13.44 9.38 3.12
C VAL A 68 -12.32 10.07 3.89
N ALA A 69 -11.16 10.31 3.28
CA ALA A 69 -10.01 10.91 3.95
C ALA A 69 -10.33 12.29 4.56
N HIS A 70 -11.19 13.07 3.90
CA HIS A 70 -11.64 14.37 4.41
C HIS A 70 -12.49 14.28 5.69
N ASP A 71 -13.04 13.12 6.04
CA ASP A 71 -13.80 12.89 7.27
C ASP A 71 -12.92 12.51 8.47
N ILE A 72 -11.65 12.22 8.26
CA ILE A 72 -10.70 11.91 9.33
C ILE A 72 -10.51 13.17 10.18
N THR A 73 -10.85 13.06 11.48
CA THR A 73 -10.71 14.15 12.45
C THR A 73 -9.59 13.92 13.47
N ALA A 74 -9.07 12.69 13.55
CA ALA A 74 -7.96 12.37 14.44
C ALA A 74 -6.67 13.08 14.01
N PRO A 75 -5.74 13.35 14.95
CA PRO A 75 -4.38 13.71 14.59
C PRO A 75 -3.80 12.61 13.68
N THR A 76 -3.22 13.01 12.55
CA THR A 76 -2.75 12.07 11.54
C THR A 76 -1.35 12.44 11.08
N LEU A 77 -0.43 11.49 11.20
CA LEU A 77 0.90 11.57 10.61
C LEU A 77 0.90 10.80 9.28
N VAL A 78 1.35 11.45 8.24
CA VAL A 78 1.61 10.81 6.95
C VAL A 78 3.11 10.69 6.75
N THR A 79 3.59 9.50 6.42
CA THR A 79 5.00 9.29 6.09
C THR A 79 5.19 9.17 4.59
N TRP A 80 6.20 9.82 4.04
CA TRP A 80 6.56 9.78 2.63
C TRP A 80 8.02 9.37 2.47
N TYR A 81 8.26 8.39 1.61
CA TYR A 81 9.59 7.85 1.34
C TYR A 81 10.01 8.21 -0.08
N GLU A 82 11.09 8.95 -0.23
CA GLU A 82 11.54 9.57 -1.48
C GLU A 82 11.71 8.58 -2.65
N ALA A 83 12.21 7.38 -2.37
CA ALA A 83 12.46 6.33 -3.36
C ALA A 83 11.44 5.18 -3.30
N ASP A 84 10.24 5.42 -2.74
CA ASP A 84 9.17 4.42 -2.72
C ASP A 84 8.58 4.25 -4.13
N ALA A 85 8.91 3.12 -4.76
CA ALA A 85 8.37 2.79 -6.08
C ALA A 85 6.92 2.30 -6.05
N SER A 86 6.40 1.90 -4.87
CA SER A 86 5.07 1.32 -4.73
C SER A 86 3.99 2.39 -4.59
N PHE A 87 4.20 3.38 -3.74
CA PHE A 87 3.19 4.39 -3.43
C PHE A 87 3.52 5.78 -3.97
N LYS A 88 4.77 6.04 -4.36
CA LYS A 88 5.21 7.29 -5.00
C LYS A 88 4.67 8.53 -4.25
N ASP A 89 3.82 9.31 -4.92
CA ASP A 89 3.26 10.56 -4.40
C ASP A 89 1.92 10.40 -3.68
N GLN A 90 1.37 9.18 -3.59
CA GLN A 90 0.09 8.93 -2.91
C GLN A 90 0.05 9.44 -1.46
N PRO A 91 1.13 9.37 -0.65
CA PRO A 91 1.13 9.96 0.69
C PRO A 91 0.90 11.48 0.69
N MET A 92 1.39 12.18 -0.33
CA MET A 92 1.17 13.63 -0.46
C MET A 92 -0.28 13.94 -0.85
N ASP A 93 -0.87 13.12 -1.73
CA ASP A 93 -2.28 13.24 -2.09
C ASP A 93 -3.18 12.97 -0.86
N LEU A 94 -2.88 11.92 -0.08
CA LEU A 94 -3.57 11.65 1.18
C LEU A 94 -3.44 12.83 2.15
N TYR A 95 -2.24 13.36 2.35
CA TYR A 95 -2.02 14.52 3.22
C TYR A 95 -2.87 15.73 2.80
N ALA A 96 -3.01 15.98 1.51
CA ALA A 96 -3.85 17.07 1.00
C ALA A 96 -5.34 16.87 1.31
N LEU A 97 -5.82 15.61 1.31
CA LEU A 97 -7.21 15.26 1.59
C LEU A 97 -7.60 15.33 3.07
N LEU A 98 -6.65 15.29 4.01
CA LEU A 98 -6.90 15.31 5.46
C LEU A 98 -7.33 16.70 5.97
N THR A 99 -8.37 17.28 5.37
CA THR A 99 -8.77 18.67 5.61
C THR A 99 -9.43 18.91 6.95
N ARG A 100 -9.96 17.88 7.61
CA ARG A 100 -10.64 17.94 8.91
C ARG A 100 -9.84 17.34 10.05
N ALA A 101 -8.64 16.82 9.80
CA ALA A 101 -7.76 16.31 10.83
C ALA A 101 -7.41 17.45 11.83
N ARG A 102 -7.52 17.18 13.13
CA ARG A 102 -7.19 18.15 14.18
C ARG A 102 -5.74 18.62 14.13
N ARG A 103 -4.88 17.74 13.69
CA ARG A 103 -3.48 17.96 13.36
C ARG A 103 -3.13 17.04 12.21
N ARG A 104 -2.41 17.55 11.22
CA ARG A 104 -1.84 16.71 10.14
C ARG A 104 -0.40 17.11 9.91
N ASP A 105 0.47 16.14 9.93
CA ASP A 105 1.89 16.33 9.69
C ASP A 105 2.35 15.38 8.58
N LEU A 106 3.36 15.81 7.82
CA LEU A 106 4.00 15.02 6.79
C LEU A 106 5.48 14.89 7.11
N VAL A 107 5.94 13.67 7.35
CA VAL A 107 7.37 13.38 7.53
C VAL A 107 7.91 12.78 6.24
N ARG A 108 9.00 13.37 5.74
CA ARG A 108 9.70 12.92 4.53
C ARG A 108 10.97 12.20 4.93
N PHE A 109 11.13 10.99 4.41
CA PHE A 109 12.36 10.21 4.55
C PHE A 109 13.12 10.21 3.24
N THR A 110 14.35 10.68 3.27
CA THR A 110 15.18 10.96 2.09
C THR A 110 16.42 10.07 2.06
N ALA A 111 17.18 10.16 0.97
CA ALA A 111 18.46 9.48 0.87
C ALA A 111 19.48 9.99 1.91
N ALA A 112 19.38 11.24 2.36
CA ALA A 112 20.24 11.80 3.40
C ALA A 112 20.01 11.12 4.76
N ASP A 113 18.77 10.68 5.02
CA ASP A 113 18.40 9.97 6.26
C ASP A 113 18.69 8.46 6.17
N GLY A 114 18.98 7.96 4.98
CA GLY A 114 19.15 6.53 4.70
C GLY A 114 17.82 5.74 4.71
N ALA A 115 16.68 6.40 4.89
CA ALA A 115 15.36 5.79 5.05
C ALA A 115 14.45 5.96 3.82
N GLN A 116 14.99 6.29 2.65
CA GLN A 116 14.26 6.68 1.45
C GLN A 116 13.39 5.60 0.81
N TYR A 117 13.61 4.33 1.12
CA TYR A 117 12.88 3.21 0.53
C TYR A 117 11.61 2.87 1.30
N HIS A 118 10.67 2.19 0.64
CA HIS A 118 9.42 1.73 1.22
C HIS A 118 9.56 1.17 2.64
N CYS A 119 8.87 1.75 3.61
CA CYS A 119 8.94 1.41 5.05
C CYS A 119 10.32 1.61 5.71
N GLY A 120 11.27 2.29 5.08
CA GLY A 120 12.58 2.62 5.65
C GLY A 120 13.46 1.44 6.10
N PRO A 121 13.57 0.32 5.36
CA PRO A 121 14.21 -0.91 5.86
C PRO A 121 15.72 -0.77 6.11
N MET A 122 16.35 0.21 5.48
CA MET A 122 17.79 0.46 5.63
C MET A 122 18.12 1.28 6.88
N ALA A 123 17.17 2.07 7.39
CA ALA A 123 17.32 2.89 8.58
C ALA A 123 16.02 2.89 9.41
N PRO A 124 15.56 1.73 9.91
CA PRO A 124 14.28 1.62 10.62
C PRO A 124 14.24 2.47 11.89
N GLN A 125 15.39 2.75 12.52
CA GLN A 125 15.48 3.59 13.71
C GLN A 125 15.03 5.02 13.41
N VAL A 126 15.45 5.59 12.27
CA VAL A 126 15.11 6.96 11.86
C VAL A 126 13.59 7.10 11.69
N ALA A 127 12.96 6.14 11.00
CA ALA A 127 11.53 6.16 10.81
C ALA A 127 10.76 5.95 12.13
N ASN A 128 11.20 5.01 12.96
CA ASN A 128 10.57 4.73 14.25
C ASN A 128 10.71 5.93 15.20
N GLU A 129 11.88 6.55 15.30
CA GLU A 129 12.11 7.74 16.13
C GLU A 129 11.16 8.86 15.74
N ALA A 130 11.11 9.22 14.47
CA ALA A 130 10.22 10.28 13.99
C ALA A 130 8.73 10.00 14.27
N ILE A 131 8.29 8.74 14.13
CA ILE A 131 6.90 8.35 14.41
C ILE A 131 6.62 8.36 15.90
N LEU A 132 7.52 7.84 16.73
CA LEU A 132 7.32 7.75 18.18
C LEU A 132 7.39 9.13 18.83
N ASP A 133 8.31 10.00 18.43
CA ASP A 133 8.40 11.38 18.91
C ASP A 133 7.13 12.15 18.55
N TRP A 134 6.60 11.95 17.35
CA TRP A 134 5.33 12.57 16.97
C TRP A 134 4.16 12.07 17.84
N LEU A 135 4.11 10.77 18.13
CA LEU A 135 3.09 10.19 19.02
C LEU A 135 3.20 10.73 20.43
N ASP A 136 4.41 10.84 20.97
CA ASP A 136 4.65 11.39 22.31
C ASP A 136 4.21 12.87 22.39
N ASP A 137 4.48 13.65 21.34
CA ASP A 137 4.02 15.03 21.25
C ASP A 137 2.47 15.12 21.17
N VAL A 138 1.83 14.23 20.43
CA VAL A 138 0.35 14.17 20.34
C VAL A 138 -0.30 13.78 21.67
N PHE A 139 0.34 12.88 22.42
CA PHE A 139 -0.19 12.39 23.70
C PHE A 139 0.32 13.18 24.91
N GLY A 140 1.20 14.16 24.72
CA GLY A 140 1.74 15.02 25.77
C GLY A 140 2.67 14.26 26.73
N ARG A 141 3.48 13.37 26.19
CA ARG A 141 4.47 12.60 26.95
C ARG A 141 5.87 13.18 26.81
#